data_8085b7dcf1add2a8366745a0d0504745
#
_entry.id   8085b7dcf1add2a8366745a0d0504745
#
_cell.length_a   1.000
_cell.length_b   1.000
_cell.length_c   1.000
_cell.angle_alpha   90.00
_cell.angle_beta   90.00
_cell.angle_gamma   90.00
#
_symmetry.space_group_name_H-M   'P 1'
#
loop_
_entity.id
_entity.type
_entity.pdbx_description
1 polymer ?
#
loop_
_entity_poly.entity_id
_entity_poly.type
_entity_poly.pdbx_seq_one_letter_code
_entity_poly.pdbx_strand_id
1 'polypeptide(L)'
;MFLTIDTGTTNTRIYLVDGETVKDSIKINAGAGDTAKTGSNQILKESIQNGICRLLSDNTLKEQDICAVFASGMITSELGLCEVPHVTAPATPLCLKEHAKTVLLSDVVSVPITFIPGVKNNTDFKNLANLNEMDMMRGEETELFGLMKLLKVKPPFTAVLPGSHTKFVAVENEGQILSCRTTLGGELLAALSKHTILNNSLP
;
A
#
# COMPACT_ATOMS: atom_id res chain seq x y z
N MET A 1 2.60 -19.22 -9.55
CA MET A 1 2.35 -18.39 -8.33
C MET A 1 2.80 -16.97 -8.55
N PHE A 2 2.38 -16.02 -7.74
CA PHE A 2 2.85 -14.64 -7.82
C PHE A 2 3.13 -14.08 -6.41
N LEU A 3 3.89 -12.99 -6.35
CA LEU A 3 4.17 -12.28 -5.10
C LEU A 3 3.41 -10.95 -5.08
N THR A 4 2.94 -10.56 -3.89
CA THR A 4 2.49 -9.20 -3.63
C THR A 4 3.32 -8.59 -2.51
N ILE A 5 3.72 -7.34 -2.68
CA ILE A 5 4.52 -6.57 -1.73
C ILE A 5 3.71 -5.35 -1.30
N ASP A 6 3.40 -5.28 -0.03
CA ASP A 6 2.76 -4.11 0.59
C ASP A 6 3.76 -3.45 1.53
N THR A 7 4.13 -2.21 1.22
CA THR A 7 5.10 -1.44 2.03
C THR A 7 4.41 -0.25 2.68
N GLY A 8 4.42 -0.24 4.00
CA GLY A 8 4.05 0.93 4.78
C GLY A 8 5.25 1.79 5.17
N THR A 9 5.04 2.68 6.13
CA THR A 9 6.11 3.53 6.67
C THR A 9 7.16 2.74 7.46
N THR A 10 6.74 1.74 8.23
CA THR A 10 7.61 1.01 9.18
C THR A 10 7.79 -0.46 8.85
N ASN A 11 6.90 -1.04 8.08
CA ASN A 11 6.90 -2.48 7.80
C ASN A 11 6.60 -2.73 6.33
N THR A 12 7.11 -3.86 5.84
CA THR A 12 6.74 -4.43 4.54
C THR A 12 6.18 -5.83 4.74
N ARG A 13 5.13 -6.17 4.02
CA ARG A 13 4.56 -7.53 3.96
C ARG A 13 4.71 -8.07 2.56
N ILE A 14 5.15 -9.31 2.46
CA ILE A 14 5.25 -10.03 1.20
C ILE A 14 4.40 -11.28 1.32
N TYR A 15 3.50 -11.48 0.36
CA TYR A 15 2.62 -12.64 0.29
C TYR A 15 2.95 -13.46 -0.94
N LEU A 16 3.02 -14.79 -0.76
CA LEU A 16 3.06 -15.77 -1.83
C LEU A 16 1.63 -16.22 -2.11
N VAL A 17 1.17 -16.03 -3.34
CA VAL A 17 -0.22 -16.25 -3.74
C VAL A 17 -0.29 -17.25 -4.88
N ASP A 18 -1.25 -18.17 -4.80
CA ASP A 18 -1.59 -19.13 -5.84
C ASP A 18 -3.08 -19.02 -6.17
N GLY A 19 -3.38 -18.52 -7.36
CA GLY A 19 -4.75 -18.13 -7.72
C GLY A 19 -5.31 -17.06 -6.79
N GLU A 20 -6.31 -17.41 -5.98
CA GLU A 20 -6.93 -16.51 -4.97
C GLU A 20 -6.52 -16.86 -3.53
N THR A 21 -5.57 -17.78 -3.35
CA THR A 21 -5.18 -18.29 -2.02
C THR A 21 -3.80 -17.79 -1.64
N VAL A 22 -3.70 -17.15 -0.47
CA VAL A 22 -2.40 -16.85 0.16
C VAL A 22 -1.83 -18.17 0.70
N LYS A 23 -0.69 -18.59 0.17
CA LYS A 23 0.02 -19.80 0.58
C LYS A 23 0.89 -19.54 1.80
N ASP A 24 1.57 -18.41 1.79
CA ASP A 24 2.49 -18.02 2.85
C ASP A 24 2.75 -16.53 2.83
N SER A 25 3.34 -15.99 3.89
CA SER A 25 3.67 -14.57 3.97
C SER A 25 4.83 -14.30 4.92
N ILE A 26 5.53 -13.21 4.68
CA ILE A 26 6.56 -12.71 5.58
C ILE A 26 6.34 -11.23 5.88
N LYS A 27 6.50 -10.86 7.15
CA LYS A 27 6.54 -9.47 7.59
C LYS A 27 7.98 -9.07 7.87
N ILE A 28 8.37 -7.94 7.34
CA ILE A 28 9.72 -7.36 7.43
C ILE A 28 9.61 -6.03 8.18
N ASN A 29 10.47 -5.80 9.16
CA ASN A 29 10.55 -4.54 9.90
C ASN A 29 11.41 -3.52 9.16
N ALA A 30 11.06 -3.24 7.91
CA ALA A 30 11.62 -2.18 7.09
C ALA A 30 10.51 -1.56 6.25
N GLY A 31 10.56 -0.25 6.04
CA GLY A 31 9.57 0.50 5.29
C GLY A 31 10.13 1.81 4.75
N ALA A 32 9.27 2.63 4.15
CA ALA A 32 9.66 3.92 3.57
C ALA A 32 10.26 4.91 4.61
N GLY A 33 9.91 4.74 5.89
CA GLY A 33 10.49 5.54 6.98
C GLY A 33 11.98 5.34 7.17
N ASP A 34 12.53 4.19 6.80
CA ASP A 34 13.97 3.95 6.87
C ASP A 34 14.70 4.75 5.79
N THR A 35 14.12 4.83 4.59
CA THR A 35 14.62 5.72 3.52
C THR A 35 14.56 7.18 3.95
N ALA A 36 13.48 7.63 4.57
CA ALA A 36 13.34 8.99 5.06
C ALA A 36 14.40 9.36 6.11
N LYS A 37 14.79 8.40 6.97
CA LYS A 37 15.81 8.61 8.01
C LYS A 37 17.24 8.59 7.47
N THR A 38 17.51 7.72 6.49
CA THR A 38 18.89 7.45 6.02
C THR A 38 19.22 8.21 4.74
N GLY A 39 18.22 8.71 4.01
CA GLY A 39 18.38 9.30 2.68
C GLY A 39 18.66 8.27 1.57
N SER A 40 18.54 6.96 1.88
CA SER A 40 18.81 5.86 0.95
C SER A 40 17.77 4.74 1.12
N ASN A 41 17.27 4.21 0.01
CA ASN A 41 16.36 3.07 0.02
C ASN A 41 17.05 1.69 0.07
N GLN A 42 18.36 1.67 0.32
CA GLN A 42 19.15 0.44 0.33
C GLN A 42 18.66 -0.56 1.38
N ILE A 43 18.34 -0.08 2.60
CA ILE A 43 17.83 -0.93 3.69
C ILE A 43 16.50 -1.58 3.27
N LEU A 44 15.58 -0.82 2.69
CA LEU A 44 14.30 -1.33 2.21
C LEU A 44 14.51 -2.39 1.11
N LYS A 45 15.39 -2.09 0.17
CA LYS A 45 15.71 -2.94 -0.97
C LYS A 45 16.29 -4.29 -0.55
N GLU A 46 17.33 -4.27 0.28
CA GLU A 46 17.96 -5.49 0.81
C GLU A 46 17.00 -6.31 1.68
N SER A 47 16.19 -5.62 2.47
CA SER A 47 15.17 -6.29 3.31
C SER A 47 14.12 -7.01 2.49
N ILE A 48 13.65 -6.40 1.40
CA ILE A 48 12.68 -7.02 0.48
C ILE A 48 13.32 -8.21 -0.23
N GLN A 49 14.55 -8.06 -0.76
CA GLN A 49 15.30 -9.14 -1.39
C GLN A 49 15.43 -10.35 -0.46
N ASN A 50 15.93 -10.12 0.77
CA ASN A 50 16.09 -11.17 1.77
C ASN A 50 14.75 -11.82 2.14
N GLY A 51 13.67 -11.02 2.24
CA GLY A 51 12.33 -11.51 2.51
C GLY A 51 11.81 -12.41 1.41
N ILE A 52 11.98 -12.03 0.14
CA ILE A 52 11.60 -12.86 -1.02
C ILE A 52 12.41 -14.16 -1.01
N CYS A 53 13.74 -14.09 -0.89
CA CYS A 53 14.60 -15.28 -0.86
C CYS A 53 14.17 -16.25 0.24
N ARG A 54 13.90 -15.75 1.45
CA ARG A 54 13.45 -16.58 2.56
C ARG A 54 12.09 -17.20 2.29
N LEU A 55 11.10 -16.40 1.85
CA LEU A 55 9.75 -16.88 1.56
C LEU A 55 9.74 -17.98 0.50
N LEU A 56 10.55 -17.83 -0.56
CA LEU A 56 10.69 -18.84 -1.60
C LEU A 56 11.39 -20.11 -1.07
N SER A 57 12.47 -19.95 -0.30
CA SER A 57 13.19 -21.09 0.31
C SER A 57 12.31 -21.90 1.25
N ASP A 58 11.56 -21.22 2.13
CA ASP A 58 10.66 -21.88 3.09
C ASP A 58 9.55 -22.69 2.40
N ASN A 59 9.20 -22.29 1.16
CA ASN A 59 8.20 -22.99 0.32
C ASN A 59 8.83 -23.90 -0.74
N THR A 60 10.13 -24.12 -0.72
CA THR A 60 10.85 -24.97 -1.70
C THR A 60 10.66 -24.50 -3.15
N LEU A 61 10.57 -23.19 -3.35
CA LEU A 61 10.38 -22.52 -4.64
C LEU A 61 11.65 -21.79 -5.08
N LYS A 62 11.71 -21.50 -6.38
CA LYS A 62 12.73 -20.64 -7.00
C LYS A 62 12.04 -19.42 -7.65
N GLU A 63 12.79 -18.38 -7.95
CA GLU A 63 12.25 -17.17 -8.62
C GLU A 63 11.56 -17.50 -9.95
N GLN A 64 12.04 -18.49 -10.71
CA GLN A 64 11.43 -18.96 -11.96
C GLN A 64 10.01 -19.53 -11.81
N ASP A 65 9.61 -19.91 -10.60
CA ASP A 65 8.27 -20.41 -10.30
C ASP A 65 7.26 -19.28 -10.06
N ILE A 66 7.78 -18.03 -10.02
CA ILE A 66 7.00 -16.81 -9.84
C ILE A 66 6.71 -16.18 -11.21
N CYS A 67 5.44 -16.09 -11.57
CA CYS A 67 5.01 -15.53 -12.84
C CYS A 67 4.81 -14.00 -12.85
N ALA A 68 4.66 -13.38 -11.67
CA ALA A 68 4.46 -11.93 -11.53
C ALA A 68 4.80 -11.46 -10.11
N VAL A 69 5.18 -10.18 -9.99
CA VAL A 69 5.36 -9.49 -8.71
C VAL A 69 4.61 -8.17 -8.78
N PHE A 70 3.73 -7.92 -7.81
CA PHE A 70 2.99 -6.66 -7.67
C PHE A 70 3.42 -5.95 -6.39
N ALA A 71 3.56 -4.64 -6.45
CA ALA A 71 3.96 -3.82 -5.32
C ALA A 71 3.04 -2.62 -5.15
N SER A 72 2.54 -2.41 -3.94
CA SER A 72 1.66 -1.30 -3.56
C SER A 72 2.10 -0.64 -2.25
N GLY A 73 1.50 0.49 -1.92
CA GLY A 73 1.84 1.26 -0.74
C GLY A 73 3.07 2.14 -0.94
N MET A 74 3.76 2.47 0.14
CA MET A 74 4.87 3.43 0.14
C MET A 74 6.08 3.03 -0.71
N ILE A 75 6.17 1.78 -1.15
CA ILE A 75 7.18 1.32 -2.11
C ILE A 75 7.09 2.06 -3.45
N THR A 76 5.92 2.63 -3.76
CA THR A 76 5.65 3.37 -5.01
C THR A 76 5.74 4.89 -4.83
N SER A 77 6.28 5.37 -3.70
CA SER A 77 6.59 6.78 -3.46
C SER A 77 8.05 7.11 -3.78
N GLU A 78 8.41 8.37 -3.68
CA GLU A 78 9.81 8.84 -3.76
C GLU A 78 10.73 8.19 -2.71
N LEU A 79 10.17 7.77 -1.57
CA LEU A 79 10.87 7.06 -0.51
C LEU A 79 10.92 5.55 -0.71
N GLY A 80 10.30 5.05 -1.77
CA GLY A 80 10.23 3.63 -2.11
C GLY A 80 11.31 3.17 -3.07
N LEU A 81 10.99 2.13 -3.84
CA LEU A 81 11.90 1.58 -4.86
C LEU A 81 11.62 2.11 -6.27
N CYS A 82 10.39 2.54 -6.54
CA CYS A 82 10.02 3.10 -7.85
C CYS A 82 8.87 4.09 -7.68
N GLU A 83 9.14 5.36 -7.89
CA GLU A 83 8.09 6.38 -7.83
C GLU A 83 7.08 6.21 -8.97
N VAL A 84 5.79 6.15 -8.58
CA VAL A 84 4.65 6.13 -9.50
C VAL A 84 3.72 7.27 -9.11
N PRO A 85 3.41 8.22 -10.03
CA PRO A 85 2.48 9.30 -9.77
C PRO A 85 1.09 8.79 -9.38
N HIS A 86 0.39 9.51 -8.50
CA HIS A 86 -0.98 9.19 -8.14
C HIS A 86 -1.93 9.35 -9.34
N VAL A 87 -2.87 8.44 -9.46
CA VAL A 87 -4.05 8.60 -10.30
C VAL A 87 -5.00 9.61 -9.65
N THR A 88 -5.59 10.49 -10.43
CA THR A 88 -6.60 11.43 -9.94
C THR A 88 -7.98 10.76 -9.91
N ALA A 89 -8.71 10.89 -8.81
CA ALA A 89 -10.10 10.41 -8.72
C ALA A 89 -11.02 11.14 -9.73
N PRO A 90 -12.10 10.51 -10.23
CA PRO A 90 -12.55 9.15 -9.92
C PRO A 90 -11.63 8.08 -10.49
N ALA A 91 -11.36 7.03 -9.72
CA ALA A 91 -10.41 5.99 -10.07
C ALA A 91 -11.04 4.58 -10.03
N THR A 92 -10.69 3.76 -11.02
CA THR A 92 -11.10 2.36 -11.14
C THR A 92 -9.88 1.44 -11.07
N PRO A 93 -10.05 0.11 -10.89
CA PRO A 93 -8.96 -0.84 -11.04
C PRO A 93 -8.25 -0.75 -12.41
N LEU A 94 -9.01 -0.42 -13.47
CA LEU A 94 -8.45 -0.25 -14.81
C LEU A 94 -7.52 0.97 -14.87
N CYS A 95 -7.93 2.10 -14.27
CA CYS A 95 -7.09 3.28 -14.17
C CYS A 95 -5.76 2.98 -13.43
N LEU A 96 -5.81 2.21 -12.33
CA LEU A 96 -4.59 1.81 -11.62
C LEU A 96 -3.69 0.94 -12.51
N LYS A 97 -4.26 -0.01 -13.24
CA LYS A 97 -3.53 -0.88 -14.17
C LYS A 97 -2.84 -0.09 -15.28
N GLU A 98 -3.55 0.86 -15.90
CA GLU A 98 -3.03 1.67 -17.01
C GLU A 98 -1.90 2.62 -16.59
N HIS A 99 -1.89 3.04 -15.32
CA HIS A 99 -0.87 3.93 -14.77
C HIS A 99 0.20 3.18 -13.95
N ALA A 100 0.07 1.86 -13.82
CA ALA A 100 1.08 1.04 -13.16
C ALA A 100 2.39 1.05 -13.95
N LYS A 101 3.51 0.93 -13.24
CA LYS A 101 4.85 0.97 -13.83
C LYS A 101 5.55 -0.37 -13.59
N THR A 102 5.97 -1.03 -14.64
CA THR A 102 6.69 -2.30 -14.53
C THR A 102 8.19 -2.08 -14.73
N VAL A 103 8.99 -2.50 -13.76
CA VAL A 103 10.45 -2.31 -13.74
C VAL A 103 11.14 -3.60 -13.31
N LEU A 104 12.22 -3.94 -13.98
CA LEU A 104 13.11 -5.01 -13.53
C LEU A 104 14.13 -4.43 -12.54
N LEU A 105 14.05 -4.89 -11.30
CA LEU A 105 15.05 -4.61 -10.25
C LEU A 105 15.78 -5.92 -9.95
N SER A 106 16.76 -6.27 -10.79
CA SER A 106 17.47 -7.56 -10.74
C SER A 106 18.24 -7.79 -9.45
N ASP A 107 18.50 -6.75 -8.70
CA ASP A 107 19.09 -6.77 -7.36
C ASP A 107 18.05 -6.95 -6.23
N VAL A 108 16.78 -7.09 -6.57
CA VAL A 108 15.69 -7.45 -5.64
C VAL A 108 15.11 -8.82 -6.00
N VAL A 109 14.73 -8.99 -7.27
CA VAL A 109 14.18 -10.24 -7.82
C VAL A 109 14.34 -10.25 -9.34
N SER A 110 14.55 -11.42 -9.94
CA SER A 110 14.74 -11.55 -11.40
C SER A 110 13.43 -11.40 -12.22
N VAL A 111 12.28 -11.35 -11.55
CA VAL A 111 10.96 -11.13 -12.18
C VAL A 111 10.64 -9.63 -12.14
N PRO A 112 10.17 -9.03 -13.25
CA PRO A 112 9.75 -7.63 -13.24
C PRO A 112 8.67 -7.34 -12.19
N ILE A 113 8.83 -6.22 -11.48
CA ILE A 113 7.89 -5.78 -10.44
C ILE A 113 6.95 -4.75 -11.05
N THR A 114 5.64 -4.97 -10.91
CA THR A 114 4.59 -4.02 -11.30
C THR A 114 4.20 -3.18 -10.08
N PHE A 115 4.54 -1.90 -10.11
CA PHE A 115 4.27 -0.90 -9.09
C PHE A 115 2.92 -0.24 -9.33
N ILE A 116 2.00 -0.38 -8.38
CA ILE A 116 0.62 0.11 -8.47
C ILE A 116 0.55 1.54 -7.93
N PRO A 117 0.00 2.52 -8.68
CA PRO A 117 -0.12 3.90 -8.23
C PRO A 117 -1.10 4.06 -7.07
N GLY A 118 -0.88 5.07 -6.24
CA GLY A 118 -1.88 5.56 -5.29
C GLY A 118 -2.97 6.39 -5.98
N VAL A 119 -3.98 6.81 -5.21
CA VAL A 119 -5.07 7.69 -5.67
C VAL A 119 -5.03 9.01 -4.90
N LYS A 120 -5.29 10.12 -5.59
CA LYS A 120 -5.46 11.46 -4.99
C LYS A 120 -6.82 12.05 -5.38
N ASN A 121 -7.33 12.91 -4.52
CA ASN A 121 -8.57 13.65 -4.81
C ASN A 121 -8.42 14.53 -6.05
N ASN A 122 -9.53 14.71 -6.76
CA ASN A 122 -9.60 15.63 -7.91
C ASN A 122 -9.79 17.07 -7.42
N THR A 123 -8.68 17.68 -7.04
CA THR A 123 -8.65 19.08 -6.61
C THR A 123 -7.36 19.76 -7.09
N ASP A 124 -7.39 21.07 -7.15
CA ASP A 124 -6.17 21.86 -7.47
C ASP A 124 -5.28 21.97 -6.23
N PHE A 125 -4.25 21.13 -6.17
CA PHE A 125 -3.27 21.09 -5.08
C PHE A 125 -2.37 22.35 -5.00
N LYS A 126 -2.48 23.28 -5.95
CA LYS A 126 -1.74 24.55 -5.92
C LYS A 126 -2.55 25.68 -5.29
N ASN A 127 -3.86 25.49 -5.14
CA ASN A 127 -4.76 26.49 -4.58
C ASN A 127 -5.08 26.18 -3.11
N LEU A 128 -4.54 26.96 -2.19
CA LEU A 128 -4.76 26.79 -0.75
C LEU A 128 -6.24 26.92 -0.31
N ALA A 129 -7.09 27.54 -1.11
CA ALA A 129 -8.53 27.57 -0.84
C ALA A 129 -9.15 26.17 -0.86
N ASN A 130 -8.52 25.22 -1.56
CA ASN A 130 -8.96 23.84 -1.68
C ASN A 130 -8.33 22.90 -0.62
N LEU A 131 -7.65 23.44 0.38
CA LEU A 131 -6.89 22.64 1.36
C LEU A 131 -7.74 21.54 1.99
N ASN A 132 -9.00 21.82 2.29
CA ASN A 132 -9.93 20.86 2.88
C ASN A 132 -10.33 19.70 1.94
N GLU A 133 -10.05 19.83 0.65
CA GLU A 133 -10.35 18.81 -0.35
C GLU A 133 -9.11 18.04 -0.80
N MET A 134 -7.93 18.54 -0.44
CA MET A 134 -6.66 17.92 -0.75
C MET A 134 -6.47 16.68 0.12
N ASP A 135 -6.42 15.52 -0.50
CA ASP A 135 -6.05 14.27 0.17
C ASP A 135 -5.56 13.25 -0.85
N MET A 136 -4.83 12.25 -0.37
CA MET A 136 -4.30 11.17 -1.16
C MET A 136 -4.13 9.91 -0.33
N MET A 137 -4.09 8.77 -0.99
CA MET A 137 -3.81 7.48 -0.37
C MET A 137 -2.86 6.68 -1.24
N ARG A 138 -2.15 5.75 -0.61
CA ARG A 138 -1.16 4.92 -1.29
C ARG A 138 -1.05 3.56 -0.62
N GLY A 139 -1.73 2.57 -1.25
CA GLY A 139 -1.90 1.21 -0.75
C GLY A 139 -3.36 0.89 -0.44
N GLU A 140 -4.07 1.82 0.20
CA GLU A 140 -5.46 1.64 0.61
C GLU A 140 -6.42 1.47 -0.60
N GLU A 141 -6.12 2.04 -1.76
CA GLU A 141 -6.88 1.82 -3.00
C GLU A 141 -6.82 0.35 -3.44
N THR A 142 -5.67 -0.27 -3.32
CA THR A 142 -5.47 -1.68 -3.68
C THR A 142 -6.22 -2.59 -2.70
N GLU A 143 -6.12 -2.30 -1.40
CA GLU A 143 -6.86 -3.00 -0.34
C GLU A 143 -8.38 -2.88 -0.57
N LEU A 144 -8.87 -1.67 -0.84
CA LEU A 144 -10.29 -1.42 -1.04
C LEU A 144 -10.86 -2.19 -2.24
N PHE A 145 -10.21 -2.14 -3.41
CA PHE A 145 -10.66 -2.88 -4.58
C PHE A 145 -10.61 -4.40 -4.36
N GLY A 146 -9.58 -4.87 -3.62
CA GLY A 146 -9.49 -6.26 -3.17
C GLY A 146 -10.68 -6.66 -2.29
N LEU A 147 -10.99 -5.87 -1.27
CA LEU A 147 -12.12 -6.09 -0.37
C LEU A 147 -13.47 -6.07 -1.11
N MET A 148 -13.67 -5.13 -2.02
CA MET A 148 -14.89 -5.06 -2.84
C MET A 148 -15.11 -6.35 -3.63
N LYS A 149 -14.04 -6.89 -4.23
CA LYS A 149 -14.11 -8.15 -4.99
C LYS A 149 -14.38 -9.35 -4.08
N LEU A 150 -13.65 -9.46 -2.97
CA LEU A 150 -13.75 -10.60 -2.05
C LEU A 150 -15.09 -10.65 -1.32
N LEU A 151 -15.55 -9.52 -0.80
CA LEU A 151 -16.77 -9.42 0.00
C LEU A 151 -18.02 -9.19 -0.85
N LYS A 152 -17.87 -8.97 -2.16
CA LYS A 152 -18.95 -8.66 -3.11
C LYS A 152 -19.82 -7.48 -2.66
N VAL A 153 -19.19 -6.49 -2.01
CA VAL A 153 -19.87 -5.29 -1.54
C VAL A 153 -20.36 -4.49 -2.76
N LYS A 154 -21.62 -4.08 -2.71
CA LYS A 154 -22.23 -3.29 -3.78
C LYS A 154 -22.15 -1.80 -3.46
N PRO A 155 -21.60 -0.97 -4.35
CA PRO A 155 -21.64 0.48 -4.18
C PRO A 155 -23.08 1.03 -4.33
N PRO A 156 -23.35 2.27 -3.87
CA PRO A 156 -22.36 3.17 -3.27
C PRO A 156 -22.15 2.89 -1.77
N PHE A 157 -20.99 3.21 -1.26
CA PHE A 157 -20.66 3.13 0.17
C PHE A 157 -19.46 4.02 0.53
N THR A 158 -19.24 4.23 1.82
CA THR A 158 -18.00 4.78 2.34
C THR A 158 -17.25 3.67 3.08
N ALA A 159 -16.05 3.36 2.63
CA ALA A 159 -15.16 2.46 3.35
C ALA A 159 -14.42 3.22 4.46
N VAL A 160 -14.27 2.57 5.61
CA VAL A 160 -13.40 3.05 6.69
C VAL A 160 -12.26 2.06 6.81
N LEU A 161 -11.05 2.51 6.52
CA LEU A 161 -9.82 1.72 6.60
C LEU A 161 -9.02 2.18 7.81
N PRO A 162 -9.13 1.43 8.94
CA PRO A 162 -8.45 1.81 10.19
C PRO A 162 -6.94 1.67 10.05
N GLY A 163 -6.21 2.62 10.63
CA GLY A 163 -4.75 2.62 10.66
C GLY A 163 -4.25 3.79 11.52
N SER A 164 -2.95 4.02 11.53
CA SER A 164 -2.36 5.23 12.13
C SER A 164 -3.01 6.47 11.54
N HIS A 165 -3.19 6.46 10.22
CA HIS A 165 -3.94 7.41 9.42
C HIS A 165 -5.20 6.71 8.92
N THR A 166 -6.30 6.82 9.66
CA THR A 166 -7.58 6.23 9.23
C THR A 166 -8.09 6.93 7.98
N LYS A 167 -8.39 6.16 6.94
CA LYS A 167 -8.95 6.64 5.67
C LYS A 167 -10.46 6.42 5.61
N PHE A 168 -11.16 7.44 5.17
CA PHE A 168 -12.57 7.34 4.74
C PHE A 168 -12.59 7.48 3.23
N VAL A 169 -13.03 6.46 2.53
CA VAL A 169 -12.99 6.40 1.06
C VAL A 169 -14.40 6.30 0.52
N ALA A 170 -14.83 7.30 -0.24
CA ALA A 170 -16.12 7.30 -0.90
C ALA A 170 -16.04 6.51 -2.21
N VAL A 171 -16.94 5.53 -2.36
CA VAL A 171 -17.10 4.72 -3.57
C VAL A 171 -18.48 4.96 -4.13
N GLU A 172 -18.56 5.36 -5.40
CA GLU A 172 -19.82 5.65 -6.07
C GLU A 172 -20.42 4.42 -6.78
N ASN A 173 -21.60 4.60 -7.37
CA ASN A 173 -22.44 3.52 -7.93
C ASN A 173 -21.72 2.59 -8.92
N GLU A 174 -20.77 3.08 -9.69
CA GLU A 174 -20.00 2.30 -10.64
C GLU A 174 -18.77 1.58 -10.03
N GLY A 175 -18.60 1.68 -8.71
CA GLY A 175 -17.48 1.08 -7.99
C GLY A 175 -16.17 1.85 -8.14
N GLN A 176 -16.25 3.13 -8.51
CA GLN A 176 -15.11 4.03 -8.62
C GLN A 176 -14.81 4.68 -7.26
N ILE A 177 -13.54 4.82 -6.93
CA ILE A 177 -13.12 5.67 -5.81
C ILE A 177 -13.32 7.13 -6.23
N LEU A 178 -14.22 7.82 -5.54
CA LEU A 178 -14.56 9.21 -5.82
C LEU A 178 -13.65 10.18 -5.07
N SER A 179 -13.38 9.91 -3.80
CA SER A 179 -12.53 10.74 -2.94
C SER A 179 -12.07 9.96 -1.71
N CYS A 180 -11.05 10.47 -1.05
CA CYS A 180 -10.66 10.00 0.26
C CYS A 180 -10.52 11.17 1.25
N ARG A 181 -10.64 10.85 2.55
CA ARG A 181 -10.34 11.74 3.67
C ARG A 181 -9.55 11.00 4.72
N THR A 182 -8.44 11.60 5.12
CA THR A 182 -7.53 11.06 6.13
C THR A 182 -7.75 11.74 7.47
N THR A 183 -7.71 10.95 8.53
CA THR A 183 -7.64 11.46 9.90
C THR A 183 -6.42 10.87 10.62
N LEU A 184 -5.89 11.60 11.57
CA LEU A 184 -4.81 11.13 12.46
C LEU A 184 -5.36 10.36 13.67
N GLY A 185 -6.58 9.84 13.58
CA GLY A 185 -7.29 9.23 14.70
C GLY A 185 -6.51 8.11 15.38
N GLY A 186 -5.92 7.20 14.61
CA GLY A 186 -5.14 6.09 15.16
C GLY A 186 -3.85 6.54 15.84
N GLU A 187 -3.14 7.51 15.24
CA GLU A 187 -1.92 8.07 15.80
C GLU A 187 -2.19 8.86 17.08
N LEU A 188 -3.23 9.71 17.07
CA LEU A 188 -3.67 10.44 18.26
C LEU A 188 -4.09 9.49 19.38
N LEU A 189 -4.86 8.45 19.07
CA LEU A 189 -5.27 7.44 20.04
C LEU A 189 -4.06 6.73 20.65
N ALA A 190 -3.10 6.35 19.83
CA ALA A 190 -1.86 5.72 20.29
C ALA A 190 -1.03 6.67 21.19
N ALA A 191 -0.94 7.94 20.84
CA ALA A 191 -0.24 8.95 21.64
C ALA A 191 -0.94 9.19 22.98
N LEU A 192 -2.25 9.36 22.96
CA LEU A 192 -3.06 9.54 24.19
C LEU A 192 -2.97 8.31 25.09
N SER A 193 -3.06 7.11 24.55
CA SER A 193 -2.96 5.86 25.31
C SER A 193 -1.60 5.70 25.99
N LYS A 194 -0.50 6.17 25.37
CA LYS A 194 0.86 6.02 25.91
C LYS A 194 1.29 7.14 26.86
N HIS A 195 0.80 8.35 26.64
CA HIS A 195 1.36 9.55 27.26
C HIS A 195 0.37 10.32 28.15
N THR A 196 -0.80 9.73 28.47
CA THR A 196 -1.80 10.34 29.34
C THR A 196 -2.26 9.35 30.43
N ILE A 197 -3.10 9.84 31.34
CA ILE A 197 -3.75 9.01 32.38
C ILE A 197 -4.60 7.87 31.79
N LEU A 198 -4.97 7.96 30.50
CA LEU A 198 -5.73 6.92 29.81
C LEU A 198 -4.95 5.60 29.67
N ASN A 199 -3.61 5.64 29.77
CA ASN A 199 -2.77 4.44 29.71
C ASN A 199 -3.19 3.36 30.72
N ASN A 200 -3.67 3.77 31.89
CA ASN A 200 -4.11 2.84 32.94
C ASN A 200 -5.59 2.49 32.85
N SER A 201 -6.33 3.08 31.93
CA SER A 201 -7.79 2.95 31.82
C SER A 201 -8.22 2.20 30.55
N LEU A 202 -7.28 1.91 29.65
CA LEU A 202 -7.53 1.14 28.44
C LEU A 202 -7.10 -0.31 28.63
N PRO A 203 -7.85 -1.29 28.05
CA PRO A 203 -7.53 -2.71 28.16
C PRO A 203 -6.24 -3.08 27.43
#